data_0c0c3764b3ddef696314500fc6c3d769
#
_entry.id   0c0c3764b3ddef696314500fc6c3d769
#
_cell.length_a   1.000
_cell.length_b   1.000
_cell.length_c   1.000
_cell.angle_alpha   90.00
_cell.angle_beta   90.00
_cell.angle_gamma   90.00
#
_symmetry.space_group_name_H-M   'P 1'
#
loop_
_entity.id
_entity.type
_entity.pdbx_description
1 polymer ?
#
loop_
_entity_poly.entity_id
_entity_poly.type
_entity_poly.pdbx_seq_one_letter_code
_entity_poly.pdbx_strand_id
1 'polypeptide(L)'
;MIKKWAVHLLFSALVLLGLSGGAAYSPQQAEGAARYDDILYFPASRYPETGAHINDAIKAGHSDVCTIERSGADKRRQDSLKGIPTKPGFDRDEWPMAMCEEGGKGASVRYVSSSDNRGAGSWVGNRLSGYADGTRILFIVQ
;
A
#
# COMPACT_ATOMS: atom_id res chain seq x y z
N MET A 1 75.66 20.99 -32.97
CA MET A 1 75.23 20.98 -31.54
C MET A 1 73.75 21.16 -31.53
N ILE A 2 73.08 20.12 -31.33
CA ILE A 2 71.66 20.14 -31.35
C ILE A 2 71.16 19.80 -30.00
N LYS A 3 70.50 20.72 -29.43
CA LYS A 3 69.93 20.54 -28.11
C LYS A 3 68.64 19.84 -28.17
N LYS A 4 68.64 18.75 -27.58
CA LYS A 4 67.48 17.97 -27.32
C LYS A 4 66.63 18.64 -26.27
N TRP A 5 65.59 19.15 -26.64
CA TRP A 5 64.60 19.71 -25.76
C TRP A 5 63.34 18.91 -25.88
N ALA A 6 63.22 18.21 -24.90
CA ALA A 6 62.22 18.49 -23.98
C ALA A 6 60.88 17.91 -24.27
N VAL A 7 60.96 16.70 -24.18
CA VAL A 7 59.80 15.87 -24.32
C VAL A 7 59.03 15.63 -23.06
N HIS A 8 59.41 16.32 -22.11
CA HIS A 8 59.06 15.91 -20.76
C HIS A 8 57.84 16.46 -20.19
N LEU A 9 57.18 17.17 -20.91
CA LEU A 9 56.09 17.90 -20.35
C LEU A 9 54.74 17.27 -20.48
N LEU A 10 54.71 16.14 -21.01
CA LEU A 10 53.46 15.56 -21.32
C LEU A 10 52.79 14.73 -20.30
N PHE A 11 53.49 14.64 -19.28
CA PHE A 11 53.05 13.74 -18.37
C PHE A 11 52.10 14.06 -17.36
N SER A 12 51.95 15.22 -17.15
CA SER A 12 51.30 15.65 -15.93
C SER A 12 49.86 15.72 -15.98
N ALA A 13 49.41 15.82 -17.07
CA ALA A 13 47.97 16.12 -17.13
C ALA A 13 47.07 14.94 -16.95
N LEU A 14 47.69 13.85 -17.11
CA LEU A 14 46.82 12.79 -17.19
C LEU A 14 46.24 12.20 -16.00
N VAL A 15 46.91 12.40 -15.04
CA VAL A 15 46.60 11.69 -13.86
C VAL A 15 45.48 12.09 -13.09
N LEU A 16 45.15 13.20 -13.31
CA LEU A 16 44.17 13.75 -12.42
C LEU A 16 42.80 13.52 -12.76
N LEU A 17 42.62 13.06 -13.87
CA LEU A 17 41.30 12.84 -14.30
C LEU A 17 40.62 11.63 -13.78
N GLY A 18 41.38 10.82 -13.24
CA GLY A 18 40.85 9.62 -12.69
C GLY A 18 40.08 9.77 -11.45
N LEU A 19 40.07 10.97 -11.02
CA LEU A 19 39.50 11.17 -9.76
C LEU A 19 38.31 11.92 -9.72
N SER A 20 37.85 12.24 -10.79
CA SER A 20 36.43 12.56 -10.77
C SER A 20 35.75 11.41 -10.12
N GLY A 21 35.55 11.60 -8.89
CA GLY A 21 34.86 10.67 -8.08
C GLY A 21 33.56 10.34 -8.73
N GLY A 22 33.55 9.24 -9.35
CA GLY A 22 32.31 8.57 -9.53
C GLY A 22 31.74 8.50 -8.14
N ALA A 23 30.72 9.25 -7.90
CA ALA A 23 29.93 9.02 -6.74
C ALA A 23 29.66 7.54 -6.76
N ALA A 24 30.25 6.85 -5.84
CA ALA A 24 30.00 5.46 -5.68
C ALA A 24 28.50 5.39 -5.49
N TYR A 25 27.86 4.92 -6.51
CA TYR A 25 26.45 4.64 -6.43
C TYR A 25 26.37 3.52 -5.42
N SER A 26 26.12 3.93 -4.21
CA SER A 26 25.87 2.99 -3.15
C SER A 26 24.54 2.35 -3.48
N PRO A 27 24.49 1.08 -3.77
CA PRO A 27 23.25 0.40 -4.00
C PRO A 27 22.39 0.25 -2.74
N GLN A 28 22.80 0.91 -1.70
CA GLN A 28 22.25 0.81 -0.36
C GLN A 28 21.04 1.71 -0.11
N GLN A 29 20.49 2.32 -1.14
CA GLN A 29 19.34 3.19 -0.99
C GLN A 29 18.02 2.60 -1.45
N ALA A 30 17.95 1.31 -1.56
CA ALA A 30 16.72 0.65 -1.95
C ALA A 30 16.23 -0.41 -0.96
N GLU A 31 16.62 -0.33 0.27
CA GLU A 31 15.81 -0.93 1.32
C GLU A 31 14.69 0.05 1.64
N GLY A 32 13.75 0.13 0.73
CA GLY A 32 12.49 0.79 0.99
C GLY A 32 11.83 0.12 2.18
N ALA A 33 11.36 0.91 3.11
CA ALA A 33 10.56 0.42 4.22
C ALA A 33 9.53 -0.57 3.67
N ALA A 34 9.36 -1.70 4.33
CA ALA A 34 8.41 -2.71 3.91
C ALA A 34 7.04 -2.06 3.67
N ARG A 35 6.39 -2.42 2.58
CA ARG A 35 5.10 -1.83 2.21
C ARG A 35 3.99 -2.14 3.22
N TYR A 36 4.16 -3.17 4.02
CA TYR A 36 3.25 -3.61 5.08
C TYR A 36 4.04 -4.20 6.25
N ASP A 37 3.38 -4.32 7.37
CA ASP A 37 3.96 -4.83 8.62
C ASP A 37 3.52 -6.26 8.89
N ASP A 38 2.32 -6.65 8.43
CA ASP A 38 1.80 -8.01 8.57
C ASP A 38 0.83 -8.36 7.43
N ILE A 39 0.42 -9.62 7.33
CA ILE A 39 -0.45 -10.14 6.29
C ILE A 39 -1.71 -10.72 6.92
N LEU A 40 -2.87 -10.36 6.35
CA LEU A 40 -4.13 -10.98 6.67
C LEU A 40 -4.64 -11.78 5.48
N TYR A 41 -4.79 -13.07 5.67
CA TYR A 41 -5.39 -13.96 4.68
C TYR A 41 -6.91 -13.97 4.86
N PHE A 42 -7.63 -13.30 3.96
CA PHE A 42 -9.08 -13.17 4.03
C PHE A 42 -9.78 -14.42 3.50
N PRO A 43 -10.66 -15.06 4.27
CA PRO A 43 -11.27 -16.34 3.89
C PRO A 43 -12.49 -16.14 2.98
N ALA A 44 -12.27 -16.02 1.67
CA ALA A 44 -13.38 -15.88 0.70
C ALA A 44 -14.29 -17.11 0.66
N SER A 45 -13.82 -18.27 1.09
CA SER A 45 -14.69 -19.46 1.22
C SER A 45 -15.78 -19.28 2.28
N ARG A 46 -15.57 -18.41 3.27
CA ARG A 46 -16.58 -18.10 4.31
C ARG A 46 -17.42 -16.87 3.96
N TYR A 47 -16.81 -15.91 3.27
CA TYR A 47 -17.44 -14.63 2.92
C TYR A 47 -17.22 -14.33 1.44
N PRO A 48 -17.89 -15.09 0.57
CA PRO A 48 -17.60 -15.05 -0.87
C PRO A 48 -17.95 -13.72 -1.55
N GLU A 49 -19.00 -13.06 -1.11
CA GLU A 49 -19.40 -11.80 -1.73
C GLU A 49 -18.44 -10.66 -1.34
N THR A 50 -18.09 -10.56 -0.06
CA THR A 50 -17.10 -9.59 0.41
C THR A 50 -15.72 -9.89 -0.19
N GLY A 51 -15.30 -11.16 -0.25
CA GLY A 51 -14.03 -11.54 -0.87
C GLY A 51 -13.97 -11.16 -2.35
N ALA A 52 -15.05 -11.37 -3.10
CA ALA A 52 -15.13 -10.95 -4.49
C ALA A 52 -15.05 -9.42 -4.63
N HIS A 53 -15.72 -8.66 -3.76
CA HIS A 53 -15.64 -7.21 -3.78
C HIS A 53 -14.21 -6.71 -3.51
N ILE A 54 -13.53 -7.25 -2.49
CA ILE A 54 -12.14 -6.90 -2.19
C ILE A 54 -11.23 -7.13 -3.40
N ASN A 55 -11.31 -8.32 -4.00
CA ASN A 55 -10.51 -8.66 -5.18
C ASN A 55 -10.76 -7.73 -6.36
N ASP A 56 -12.01 -7.43 -6.65
CA ASP A 56 -12.37 -6.56 -7.77
C ASP A 56 -11.92 -5.12 -7.53
N ALA A 57 -12.06 -4.63 -6.31
CA ALA A 57 -11.60 -3.30 -5.93
C ALA A 57 -10.07 -3.17 -6.06
N ILE A 58 -9.31 -4.16 -5.58
CA ILE A 58 -7.85 -4.18 -5.71
C ILE A 58 -7.45 -4.22 -7.20
N LYS A 59 -8.11 -5.06 -8.02
CA LYS A 59 -7.88 -5.09 -9.46
C LYS A 59 -8.19 -3.76 -10.15
N ALA A 60 -9.14 -3.01 -9.61
CA ALA A 60 -9.49 -1.68 -10.09
C ALA A 60 -8.52 -0.57 -9.63
N GLY A 61 -7.51 -0.91 -8.83
CA GLY A 61 -6.45 -0.01 -8.41
C GLY A 61 -6.59 0.53 -6.99
N HIS A 62 -7.54 0.04 -6.20
CA HIS A 62 -7.59 0.36 -4.77
C HIS A 62 -6.48 -0.36 -4.01
N SER A 63 -6.11 0.19 -2.85
CA SER A 63 -5.05 -0.39 -2.02
C SER A 63 -5.39 -1.80 -1.57
N ASP A 64 -4.40 -2.68 -1.61
CA ASP A 64 -4.42 -3.99 -0.96
C ASP A 64 -3.84 -3.94 0.46
N VAL A 65 -3.32 -2.79 0.86
CA VAL A 65 -2.84 -2.53 2.22
C VAL A 65 -3.82 -1.64 2.95
N CYS A 66 -4.12 -2.01 4.18
CA CYS A 66 -4.90 -1.26 5.14
C CYS A 66 -3.99 -0.73 6.24
N THR A 67 -3.78 0.56 6.30
CA THR A 67 -3.17 1.21 7.45
C THR A 67 -4.24 1.46 8.50
N ILE A 68 -4.16 0.76 9.61
CA ILE A 68 -5.20 0.84 10.66
C ILE A 68 -5.24 2.24 11.24
N GLU A 69 -6.39 2.88 11.20
CA GLU A 69 -6.66 4.18 11.81
C GLU A 69 -8.14 4.23 12.21
N ARG A 70 -8.43 3.99 13.50
CA ARG A 70 -9.80 3.81 13.99
C ARG A 70 -10.49 5.12 14.28
N SER A 71 -9.76 6.13 14.68
CA SER A 71 -10.34 7.40 15.13
C SER A 71 -11.10 8.14 14.01
N GLY A 72 -10.65 8.04 12.78
CA GLY A 72 -11.29 8.66 11.61
C GLY A 72 -12.31 7.76 10.90
N ALA A 73 -12.56 6.55 11.38
CA ALA A 73 -13.41 5.56 10.69
C ALA A 73 -14.83 6.05 10.40
N ASP A 74 -15.47 6.73 11.36
CA ASP A 74 -16.83 7.24 11.17
C ASP A 74 -16.91 8.30 10.07
N LYS A 75 -15.93 9.19 10.01
CA LYS A 75 -15.84 10.22 8.97
C LYS A 75 -15.62 9.59 7.61
N ARG A 76 -14.70 8.63 7.52
CA ARG A 76 -14.44 7.93 6.25
C ARG A 76 -15.65 7.16 5.77
N ARG A 77 -16.40 6.51 6.67
CA ARG A 77 -17.66 5.84 6.32
C ARG A 77 -18.72 6.81 5.81
N GLN A 78 -18.86 7.95 6.41
CA GLN A 78 -19.77 8.98 5.91
C GLN A 78 -19.38 9.45 4.50
N ASP A 79 -18.09 9.60 4.25
CA ASP A 79 -17.58 10.07 2.97
C ASP A 79 -17.72 9.02 1.86
N SER A 80 -17.43 7.76 2.15
CA SER A 80 -17.56 6.67 1.16
C SER A 80 -19.00 6.35 0.80
N LEU A 81 -19.90 6.41 1.78
CA LEU A 81 -21.31 6.04 1.59
C LEU A 81 -22.21 7.20 1.16
N LYS A 82 -21.65 8.39 1.01
CA LYS A 82 -22.42 9.58 0.67
C LYS A 82 -23.16 9.40 -0.66
N GLY A 83 -24.47 9.59 -0.61
CA GLY A 83 -25.34 9.50 -1.81
C GLY A 83 -25.66 8.09 -2.26
N ILE A 84 -25.19 7.06 -1.56
CA ILE A 84 -25.53 5.66 -1.87
C ILE A 84 -26.67 5.23 -0.95
N PRO A 85 -27.86 4.91 -1.49
CA PRO A 85 -29.00 4.52 -0.68
C PRO A 85 -28.80 3.15 -0.03
N THR A 86 -29.53 2.89 1.06
CA THR A 86 -29.61 1.55 1.64
C THR A 86 -30.50 0.66 0.78
N LYS A 87 -30.27 -0.66 0.86
CA LYS A 87 -31.05 -1.67 0.14
C LYS A 87 -31.44 -2.79 1.11
N PRO A 88 -32.74 -3.14 1.23
CA PRO A 88 -33.16 -4.21 2.12
C PRO A 88 -32.43 -5.54 1.82
N GLY A 89 -31.95 -6.20 2.86
CA GLY A 89 -31.20 -7.46 2.74
C GLY A 89 -29.72 -7.33 2.39
N PHE A 90 -29.26 -6.10 2.08
CA PHE A 90 -27.88 -5.84 1.71
C PHE A 90 -27.28 -4.75 2.59
N ASP A 91 -25.99 -4.87 2.84
CA ASP A 91 -25.20 -3.79 3.40
C ASP A 91 -24.34 -3.15 2.27
N ARG A 92 -23.93 -1.91 2.49
CA ARG A 92 -23.00 -1.20 1.60
C ARG A 92 -21.60 -1.49 2.07
N ASP A 93 -20.95 -2.48 1.46
CA ASP A 93 -19.58 -2.88 1.76
C ASP A 93 -18.58 -1.90 1.12
N GLU A 94 -17.54 -1.56 1.85
CA GLU A 94 -16.56 -0.54 1.46
C GLU A 94 -15.17 -1.15 1.33
N TRP A 95 -14.49 -0.87 0.23
CA TRP A 95 -13.08 -1.21 0.11
C TRP A 95 -12.24 -0.05 -0.47
N PRO A 96 -11.14 0.39 0.15
CA PRO A 96 -10.67 -0.02 1.48
C PRO A 96 -11.68 0.32 2.59
N MET A 97 -11.64 -0.45 3.67
CA MET A 97 -12.58 -0.30 4.78
C MET A 97 -12.43 1.05 5.48
N ALA A 98 -13.50 1.54 6.10
CA ALA A 98 -13.48 2.81 6.82
C ALA A 98 -12.46 2.88 7.96
N MET A 99 -12.08 1.74 8.55
CA MET A 99 -11.02 1.70 9.56
C MET A 99 -9.60 1.84 9.01
N CYS A 100 -9.44 1.86 7.69
CA CYS A 100 -8.13 2.03 7.04
C CYS A 100 -7.96 3.48 6.60
N GLU A 101 -6.76 4.04 6.71
CA GLU A 101 -6.44 5.39 6.21
C GLU A 101 -6.76 5.54 4.73
N GLU A 102 -6.61 4.46 3.96
CA GLU A 102 -6.87 4.42 2.53
C GLU A 102 -8.36 4.41 2.16
N GLY A 103 -9.25 4.25 3.15
CA GLY A 103 -10.69 4.26 2.96
C GLY A 103 -11.29 5.66 2.86
N GLY A 104 -12.60 5.75 2.85
CA GLY A 104 -13.33 7.01 2.81
C GLY A 104 -13.68 7.45 1.41
N LYS A 105 -13.52 8.73 1.10
CA LYS A 105 -13.89 9.28 -0.20
C LYS A 105 -13.19 8.54 -1.35
N GLY A 106 -13.97 8.02 -2.26
CA GLY A 106 -13.46 7.29 -3.42
C GLY A 106 -13.24 5.80 -3.19
N ALA A 107 -13.52 5.27 -1.99
CA ALA A 107 -13.54 3.84 -1.77
C ALA A 107 -14.54 3.15 -2.69
N SER A 108 -14.24 1.92 -3.10
CA SER A 108 -15.21 1.08 -3.79
C SER A 108 -16.37 0.73 -2.86
N VAL A 109 -17.59 0.85 -3.33
CA VAL A 109 -18.78 0.48 -2.55
C VAL A 109 -19.61 -0.51 -3.36
N ARG A 110 -19.99 -1.60 -2.70
CA ARG A 110 -20.82 -2.67 -3.31
C ARG A 110 -21.91 -3.08 -2.34
N TYR A 111 -23.10 -3.41 -2.88
CA TYR A 111 -24.10 -4.09 -2.10
C TYR A 111 -23.73 -5.56 -1.94
N VAL A 112 -23.53 -5.97 -0.72
CA VAL A 112 -23.20 -7.35 -0.31
C VAL A 112 -24.31 -7.82 0.63
N SER A 113 -24.69 -9.10 0.57
CA SER A 113 -25.70 -9.61 1.48
C SER A 113 -25.31 -9.33 2.94
N SER A 114 -26.28 -8.91 3.74
CA SER A 114 -26.00 -8.44 5.11
C SER A 114 -25.31 -9.50 5.97
N SER A 115 -25.62 -10.78 5.76
CA SER A 115 -24.98 -11.87 6.50
C SER A 115 -23.51 -12.05 6.15
N ASP A 116 -23.15 -11.98 4.87
CA ASP A 116 -21.77 -12.07 4.39
C ASP A 116 -20.96 -10.87 4.89
N ASN A 117 -21.46 -9.66 4.62
CA ASN A 117 -20.78 -8.42 4.99
C ASN A 117 -20.52 -8.30 6.50
N ARG A 118 -21.54 -8.55 7.32
CA ARG A 118 -21.41 -8.45 8.79
C ARG A 118 -20.53 -9.54 9.35
N GLY A 119 -20.61 -10.74 8.80
CA GLY A 119 -19.73 -11.85 9.16
C GLY A 119 -18.27 -11.52 8.85
N ALA A 120 -18.00 -11.03 7.64
CA ALA A 120 -16.68 -10.59 7.21
C ALA A 120 -16.13 -9.47 8.09
N GLY A 121 -16.92 -8.42 8.31
CA GLY A 121 -16.52 -7.29 9.15
C GLY A 121 -16.19 -7.69 10.59
N SER A 122 -17.01 -8.57 11.20
CA SER A 122 -16.75 -9.10 12.52
C SER A 122 -15.46 -9.93 12.57
N TRP A 123 -15.26 -10.77 11.56
CA TRP A 123 -14.06 -11.60 11.46
C TRP A 123 -12.79 -10.75 11.33
N VAL A 124 -12.78 -9.77 10.44
CA VAL A 124 -11.67 -8.83 10.26
C VAL A 124 -11.42 -8.05 11.54
N GLY A 125 -12.47 -7.48 12.14
CA GLY A 125 -12.36 -6.71 13.38
C GLY A 125 -11.70 -7.50 14.52
N ASN A 126 -12.08 -8.77 14.67
CA ASN A 126 -11.48 -9.65 15.67
C ASN A 126 -10.01 -9.95 15.36
N ARG A 127 -9.67 -10.20 14.09
CA ARG A 127 -8.28 -10.46 13.68
C ARG A 127 -7.38 -9.25 13.89
N LEU A 128 -7.89 -8.06 13.67
CA LEU A 128 -7.12 -6.83 13.75
C LEU A 128 -7.17 -6.16 15.13
N SER A 129 -7.93 -6.68 16.09
CA SER A 129 -8.13 -6.05 17.41
C SER A 129 -6.85 -5.85 18.21
N GLY A 130 -5.84 -6.70 18.02
CA GLY A 130 -4.55 -6.60 18.73
C GLY A 130 -3.53 -5.67 18.10
N TYR A 131 -3.79 -5.14 16.89
CA TYR A 131 -2.87 -4.26 16.21
C TYR A 131 -3.12 -2.80 16.58
N ALA A 132 -2.05 -2.05 16.79
CA ALA A 132 -2.12 -0.61 17.04
C ALA A 132 -2.48 0.16 15.76
N ASP A 133 -3.03 1.36 15.92
CA ASP A 133 -3.20 2.29 14.80
C ASP A 133 -1.83 2.63 14.20
N GLY A 134 -1.77 2.80 12.89
CA GLY A 134 -0.55 2.95 12.11
C GLY A 134 0.03 1.63 11.59
N THR A 135 -0.45 0.47 12.07
CA THR A 135 -0.02 -0.83 11.54
C THR A 135 -0.58 -1.04 10.13
N ARG A 136 0.28 -1.44 9.21
CA ARG A 136 -0.06 -1.67 7.79
C ARG A 136 -0.27 -3.15 7.56
N ILE A 137 -1.46 -3.52 7.17
CA ILE A 137 -1.85 -4.92 6.94
C ILE A 137 -2.08 -5.16 5.45
N LEU A 138 -1.32 -6.06 4.86
CA LEU A 138 -1.58 -6.54 3.50
C LEU A 138 -2.73 -7.54 3.51
N PHE A 139 -3.75 -7.31 2.70
CA PHE A 139 -4.85 -8.25 2.51
C PHE A 139 -4.60 -9.16 1.32
N ILE A 140 -4.69 -10.47 1.56
CA ILE A 140 -4.66 -11.51 0.53
C ILE A 140 -5.95 -12.29 0.62
N VAL A 141 -6.75 -12.24 -0.42
CA VAL A 141 -8.02 -12.98 -0.49
C VAL A 141 -7.76 -14.40 -0.99
N GLN A 142 -8.22 -15.41 -0.24
CA GLN A 142 -8.03 -16.83 -0.56
C GLN A 142 -9.26 -17.69 -0.25
#